data_e1272d094bce4677237f0340fe12e5ea
#
_entry.id   e1272d094bce4677237f0340fe12e5ea
#
_cell.length_a   1.000
_cell.length_b   1.000
_cell.length_c   1.000
_cell.angle_alpha   90.00
_cell.angle_beta   90.00
_cell.angle_gamma   90.00
#
_symmetry.space_group_name_H-M   'P 1'
#
loop_
_entity.id
_entity.type
_entity.pdbx_description
1 polymer ?
#
loop_
_entity_poly.entity_id
_entity_poly.type
_entity_poly.pdbx_seq_one_letter_code
_entity_poly.pdbx_strand_id
1 'polypeptide(L)'
;VRLALAYAPPYDWDAMLGFLAARAVVGMEVVVEDVYSRSIGLNGLHGTVSIWPEAGNALAVELDFPDPLMVPEIVIRLRRMFDLDAELALMQGHLASDPLLERLIAERPGLRIPGAWDGLELAFRAVLGQQITVVAAIRLAGKLVGQYGAPLDSGVPGLTHVFPEADVLAAADLAALGMPKSRGRTLSGVVQALLDEPSLFEPNREGGVARLLALHGIGEWTAQYIALRQLRDLDGFPTRDVGLLRALEVLEGERPTARELSLRAEAWRPYRGYAAQLLWTSLSRAD
;
A
#
# COMPACT_ATOMS: atom_id res chain seq x y z
N VAL A 1 9.77 -0.15 22.45
CA VAL A 1 8.66 0.65 23.02
C VAL A 1 7.35 0.00 22.64
N ARG A 2 6.41 -0.10 23.60
CA ARG A 2 5.03 -0.56 23.30
C ARG A 2 4.07 0.63 23.28
N LEU A 3 3.22 0.66 22.25
CA LEU A 3 2.23 1.71 22.03
C LEU A 3 0.86 1.06 21.75
N ALA A 4 -0.22 1.79 21.97
CA ALA A 4 -1.57 1.44 21.55
C ALA A 4 -2.09 2.56 20.62
N LEU A 5 -2.39 2.21 19.38
CA LEU A 5 -2.90 3.16 18.38
C LEU A 5 -4.42 2.99 18.26
N ALA A 6 -5.15 3.90 18.86
CA ALA A 6 -6.61 3.89 18.81
C ALA A 6 -7.15 4.19 17.39
N TYR A 7 -8.30 3.59 17.08
CA TYR A 7 -9.08 3.84 15.86
C TYR A 7 -10.57 3.91 16.16
N ALA A 8 -11.34 4.53 15.26
CA ALA A 8 -12.81 4.48 15.33
C ALA A 8 -13.30 3.11 14.82
N PRO A 9 -14.05 2.31 15.63
CA PRO A 9 -14.59 1.01 15.20
C PRO A 9 -15.67 1.17 14.13
N PRO A 10 -15.92 0.09 13.33
CA PRO A 10 -15.26 -1.19 13.33
C PRO A 10 -13.91 -1.21 12.60
N TYR A 11 -13.14 -2.30 12.76
CA TYR A 11 -11.89 -2.53 12.04
C TYR A 11 -11.81 -3.99 11.58
N ASP A 12 -11.68 -4.22 10.28
CA ASP A 12 -11.51 -5.55 9.70
C ASP A 12 -9.99 -5.89 9.63
N TRP A 13 -9.48 -6.40 10.76
CA TRP A 13 -8.08 -6.79 10.85
C TRP A 13 -7.73 -7.94 9.91
N ASP A 14 -8.62 -8.91 9.76
CA ASP A 14 -8.38 -10.08 8.91
C ASP A 14 -8.17 -9.67 7.44
N ALA A 15 -8.96 -8.72 6.94
CA ALA A 15 -8.77 -8.20 5.59
C ALA A 15 -7.46 -7.40 5.46
N MET A 16 -7.10 -6.61 6.47
CA MET A 16 -5.84 -5.85 6.49
C MET A 16 -4.65 -6.81 6.53
N LEU A 17 -4.66 -7.77 7.45
CA LEU A 17 -3.59 -8.75 7.61
C LEU A 17 -3.44 -9.63 6.37
N GLY A 18 -4.56 -10.10 5.80
CA GLY A 18 -4.57 -10.88 4.56
C GLY A 18 -3.97 -10.12 3.37
N PHE A 19 -4.26 -8.83 3.25
CA PHE A 19 -3.65 -7.98 2.22
C PHE A 19 -2.12 -7.87 2.40
N LEU A 20 -1.65 -7.67 3.64
CA LEU A 20 -0.23 -7.53 3.96
C LEU A 20 0.50 -8.87 3.78
N ALA A 21 -0.08 -9.97 4.27
CA ALA A 21 0.48 -11.31 4.12
C ALA A 21 0.68 -11.71 2.66
N ALA A 22 -0.34 -11.48 1.82
CA ALA A 22 -0.28 -11.79 0.38
C ALA A 22 0.77 -10.96 -0.38
N ARG A 23 1.34 -9.92 0.23
CA ARG A 23 2.32 -8.99 -0.37
C ARG A 23 3.62 -8.88 0.42
N ALA A 24 3.77 -9.66 1.47
CA ALA A 24 4.95 -9.63 2.33
C ALA A 24 6.22 -9.96 1.54
N VAL A 25 7.22 -9.10 1.66
CA VAL A 25 8.53 -9.26 1.00
C VAL A 25 9.48 -9.96 1.94
N VAL A 26 10.03 -11.08 1.48
CA VAL A 26 10.98 -11.89 2.26
C VAL A 26 12.18 -11.05 2.71
N GLY A 27 12.52 -11.18 3.97
CA GLY A 27 13.61 -10.42 4.62
C GLY A 27 13.17 -9.08 5.21
N MET A 28 12.02 -8.55 4.80
CA MET A 28 11.54 -7.23 5.22
C MET A 28 10.18 -7.28 5.94
N GLU A 29 9.35 -8.27 5.62
CA GLU A 29 8.00 -8.40 6.20
C GLU A 29 7.72 -9.86 6.54
N VAL A 30 7.05 -10.09 7.67
CA VAL A 30 6.57 -11.40 8.09
C VAL A 30 5.19 -11.26 8.71
N VAL A 31 4.36 -12.29 8.52
CA VAL A 31 3.08 -12.46 9.21
C VAL A 31 3.13 -13.80 9.92
N VAL A 32 2.93 -13.78 11.22
CA VAL A 32 2.86 -14.98 12.06
C VAL A 32 1.61 -14.87 12.92
N GLU A 33 0.71 -15.82 12.78
CA GLU A 33 -0.60 -15.75 13.43
C GLU A 33 -1.30 -14.43 13.08
N ASP A 34 -1.71 -13.67 14.09
CA ASP A 34 -2.40 -12.38 13.95
C ASP A 34 -1.44 -11.17 13.98
N VAL A 35 -0.13 -11.40 13.93
CA VAL A 35 0.90 -10.36 14.04
C VAL A 35 1.53 -10.09 12.68
N TYR A 36 1.49 -8.84 12.25
CA TYR A 36 2.30 -8.34 11.16
C TYR A 36 3.56 -7.67 11.71
N SER A 37 4.71 -8.09 11.22
CA SER A 37 6.00 -7.47 11.57
C SER A 37 6.75 -7.04 10.33
N ARG A 38 7.43 -5.91 10.42
CA ARG A 38 8.29 -5.42 9.34
C ARG A 38 9.52 -4.70 9.86
N SER A 39 10.56 -4.68 9.03
CA SER A 39 11.66 -3.74 9.17
C SER A 39 11.24 -2.34 8.71
N ILE A 40 11.79 -1.33 9.35
CA ILE A 40 11.56 0.07 9.03
C ILE A 40 12.88 0.84 8.96
N GLY A 41 12.99 1.74 7.99
CA GLY A 41 14.05 2.72 7.87
C GLY A 41 13.50 4.14 7.98
N LEU A 42 14.21 5.02 8.67
CA LEU A 42 13.88 6.43 8.80
C LEU A 42 15.14 7.23 9.09
N ASN A 43 15.47 8.19 8.22
CA ASN A 43 16.64 9.08 8.38
C ASN A 43 17.97 8.31 8.58
N GLY A 44 18.20 7.23 7.84
CA GLY A 44 19.41 6.41 7.95
C GLY A 44 19.46 5.49 9.17
N LEU A 45 18.44 5.51 10.03
CA LEU A 45 18.29 4.61 11.17
C LEU A 45 17.34 3.48 10.84
N HIS A 46 17.59 2.29 11.41
CA HIS A 46 16.85 1.08 11.11
C HIS A 46 16.32 0.44 12.38
N GLY A 47 15.15 -0.19 12.26
CA GLY A 47 14.51 -0.89 13.37
C GLY A 47 13.39 -1.80 12.88
N THR A 48 12.54 -2.23 13.81
CA THR A 48 11.39 -3.09 13.53
C THR A 48 10.13 -2.59 14.19
N VAL A 49 9.01 -2.98 13.62
CA VAL A 49 7.69 -2.80 14.20
C VAL A 49 6.89 -4.08 14.06
N SER A 50 6.20 -4.48 15.13
CA SER A 50 5.23 -5.58 15.15
C SER A 50 3.87 -5.04 15.60
N ILE A 51 2.80 -5.45 14.91
CA ILE A 51 1.47 -4.86 15.07
C ILE A 51 0.43 -5.97 15.10
N TRP A 52 -0.54 -5.86 16.06
CA TRP A 52 -1.66 -6.80 16.21
C TRP A 52 -2.88 -6.10 16.84
N PRO A 53 -4.08 -6.66 16.76
CA PRO A 53 -5.26 -6.12 17.42
C PRO A 53 -5.12 -6.14 18.95
N GLU A 54 -5.59 -5.10 19.61
CA GLU A 54 -5.67 -5.01 21.07
C GLU A 54 -7.11 -4.65 21.50
N ALA A 55 -7.45 -5.00 22.74
CA ALA A 55 -8.74 -4.62 23.31
C ALA A 55 -8.90 -3.09 23.38
N GLY A 56 -10.15 -2.60 23.30
CA GLY A 56 -10.40 -1.16 23.40
C GLY A 56 -10.31 -0.39 22.09
N ASN A 57 -10.51 -1.06 20.93
CA ASN A 57 -10.46 -0.45 19.60
C ASN A 57 -9.10 0.20 19.30
N ALA A 58 -8.03 -0.58 19.52
CA ALA A 58 -6.67 -0.16 19.26
C ALA A 58 -5.87 -1.26 18.54
N LEU A 59 -4.82 -0.87 17.83
CA LEU A 59 -3.74 -1.75 17.44
C LEU A 59 -2.59 -1.60 18.44
N ALA A 60 -2.15 -2.72 19.02
CA ALA A 60 -0.91 -2.77 19.76
C ALA A 60 0.26 -2.68 18.77
N VAL A 61 1.28 -1.95 19.17
CA VAL A 61 2.51 -1.78 18.41
C VAL A 61 3.69 -2.04 19.33
N GLU A 62 4.54 -3.00 18.97
CA GLU A 62 5.85 -3.15 19.54
C GLU A 62 6.88 -2.57 18.57
N LEU A 63 7.58 -1.54 19.03
CA LEU A 63 8.55 -0.79 18.26
C LEU A 63 9.94 -0.94 18.85
N ASP A 64 10.88 -1.46 18.06
CA ASP A 64 12.30 -1.42 18.33
C ASP A 64 12.98 -0.49 17.33
N PHE A 65 13.34 0.71 17.79
CA PHE A 65 13.95 1.74 16.96
C PHE A 65 14.98 2.53 17.80
N PRO A 66 16.17 2.81 17.26
CA PRO A 66 17.28 3.34 18.05
C PRO A 66 17.09 4.77 18.56
N ASP A 67 16.29 5.59 17.87
CA ASP A 67 16.06 6.99 18.26
C ASP A 67 14.61 7.22 18.70
N PRO A 68 14.36 7.47 20.01
CA PRO A 68 13.03 7.75 20.51
C PRO A 68 12.38 9.03 19.92
N LEU A 69 13.18 9.98 19.43
CA LEU A 69 12.66 11.21 18.82
C LEU A 69 11.94 10.94 17.50
N MET A 70 12.18 9.79 16.87
CA MET A 70 11.49 9.38 15.64
C MET A 70 10.12 8.72 15.90
N VAL A 71 9.79 8.39 17.14
CA VAL A 71 8.52 7.72 17.48
C VAL A 71 7.29 8.48 16.95
N PRO A 72 7.16 9.81 17.07
CA PRO A 72 6.01 10.53 16.52
C PRO A 72 5.86 10.35 15.01
N GLU A 73 6.94 10.42 14.24
CA GLU A 73 6.91 10.21 12.78
C GLU A 73 6.54 8.75 12.43
N ILE A 74 7.09 7.78 13.17
CA ILE A 74 6.75 6.37 13.00
C ILE A 74 5.26 6.14 13.27
N VAL A 75 4.71 6.75 14.31
CA VAL A 75 3.26 6.68 14.62
C VAL A 75 2.42 7.28 13.50
N ILE A 76 2.79 8.42 12.94
CA ILE A 76 2.09 9.04 11.81
C ILE A 76 2.08 8.08 10.61
N ARG A 77 3.20 7.46 10.28
CA ARG A 77 3.30 6.48 9.18
C ARG A 77 2.46 5.23 9.45
N LEU A 78 2.48 4.70 10.66
CA LEU A 78 1.65 3.55 11.04
C LEU A 78 0.16 3.88 10.96
N ARG A 79 -0.28 5.02 11.50
CA ARG A 79 -1.68 5.46 11.40
C ARG A 79 -2.14 5.53 9.95
N ARG A 80 -1.30 6.05 9.06
CA ARG A 80 -1.57 6.11 7.63
C ARG A 80 -1.57 4.71 6.99
N MET A 81 -0.58 3.87 7.31
CA MET A 81 -0.45 2.52 6.74
C MET A 81 -1.65 1.64 7.08
N PHE A 82 -2.16 1.75 8.31
CA PHE A 82 -3.31 0.98 8.78
C PHE A 82 -4.63 1.73 8.69
N ASP A 83 -4.63 2.94 8.10
CA ASP A 83 -5.84 3.75 7.87
C ASP A 83 -6.64 4.01 9.15
N LEU A 84 -5.95 4.31 10.26
CA LEU A 84 -6.56 4.40 11.58
C LEU A 84 -7.45 5.64 11.77
N ASP A 85 -7.21 6.68 10.96
CA ASP A 85 -7.93 7.96 11.02
C ASP A 85 -9.14 8.03 10.06
N ALA A 86 -9.50 6.90 9.44
CA ALA A 86 -10.60 6.85 8.48
C ALA A 86 -11.96 7.13 9.13
N GLU A 87 -12.71 8.04 8.53
CA GLU A 87 -14.10 8.33 8.89
C GLU A 87 -15.08 7.40 8.17
N LEU A 88 -15.02 6.09 8.51
CA LEU A 88 -15.76 5.04 7.78
C LEU A 88 -17.25 5.31 7.67
N ALA A 89 -17.90 5.79 8.74
CA ALA A 89 -19.34 6.04 8.73
C ALA A 89 -19.76 7.04 7.66
N LEU A 90 -18.97 8.10 7.47
CA LEU A 90 -19.21 9.13 6.44
C LEU A 90 -19.05 8.53 5.02
N MET A 91 -17.96 7.82 4.79
CA MET A 91 -17.64 7.23 3.48
C MET A 91 -18.63 6.12 3.11
N GLN A 92 -18.95 5.24 4.06
CA GLN A 92 -19.90 4.15 3.86
C GLN A 92 -21.32 4.68 3.63
N GLY A 93 -21.74 5.71 4.39
CA GLY A 93 -23.04 6.34 4.18
C GLY A 93 -23.20 6.92 2.78
N HIS A 94 -22.14 7.48 2.19
CA HIS A 94 -22.16 7.97 0.81
C HIS A 94 -22.18 6.80 -0.21
N LEU A 95 -21.31 5.82 -0.05
CA LEU A 95 -21.16 4.70 -0.99
C LEU A 95 -22.36 3.74 -0.96
N ALA A 96 -23.12 3.67 0.14
CA ALA A 96 -24.33 2.85 0.26
C ALA A 96 -25.47 3.30 -0.66
N SER A 97 -25.34 4.43 -1.35
CA SER A 97 -26.26 4.81 -2.45
C SER A 97 -26.17 3.87 -3.65
N ASP A 98 -25.08 3.13 -3.83
CA ASP A 98 -24.93 2.04 -4.81
C ASP A 98 -25.29 0.72 -4.12
N PRO A 99 -26.35 -0.03 -4.57
CA PRO A 99 -26.80 -1.24 -3.90
C PRO A 99 -25.75 -2.36 -3.82
N LEU A 100 -24.81 -2.42 -4.78
CA LEU A 100 -23.71 -3.37 -4.73
C LEU A 100 -22.74 -3.00 -3.62
N LEU A 101 -22.34 -1.74 -3.51
CA LEU A 101 -21.42 -1.29 -2.47
C LEU A 101 -22.07 -1.36 -1.09
N GLU A 102 -23.38 -1.06 -0.94
CA GLU A 102 -24.13 -1.26 0.30
C GLU A 102 -23.99 -2.69 0.82
N ARG A 103 -24.19 -3.69 -0.07
CA ARG A 103 -24.02 -5.11 0.29
C ARG A 103 -22.59 -5.42 0.72
N LEU A 104 -21.58 -4.96 -0.02
CA LEU A 104 -20.16 -5.19 0.32
C LEU A 104 -19.77 -4.53 1.64
N ILE A 105 -20.30 -3.34 1.93
CA ILE A 105 -20.12 -2.64 3.20
C ILE A 105 -20.75 -3.45 4.35
N ALA A 106 -21.96 -3.95 4.17
CA ALA A 106 -22.63 -4.77 5.19
C ALA A 106 -21.87 -6.07 5.49
N GLU A 107 -21.21 -6.66 4.49
CA GLU A 107 -20.36 -7.85 4.66
C GLU A 107 -19.05 -7.55 5.40
N ARG A 108 -18.47 -6.36 5.23
CA ARG A 108 -17.19 -5.93 5.80
C ARG A 108 -17.22 -4.48 6.29
N PRO A 109 -17.96 -4.18 7.35
CA PRO A 109 -18.16 -2.80 7.81
C PRO A 109 -16.88 -2.13 8.33
N GLY A 110 -15.86 -2.91 8.68
CA GLY A 110 -14.56 -2.42 9.17
C GLY A 110 -13.46 -2.35 8.12
N LEU A 111 -13.80 -2.58 6.82
CA LEU A 111 -12.79 -2.59 5.76
C LEU A 111 -12.11 -1.23 5.62
N ARG A 112 -10.77 -1.27 5.57
CA ARG A 112 -9.92 -0.08 5.44
C ARG A 112 -9.02 -0.18 4.23
N ILE A 113 -8.49 0.97 3.76
CA ILE A 113 -7.54 1.02 2.66
C ILE A 113 -6.12 0.81 3.23
N PRO A 114 -5.45 -0.33 2.94
CA PRO A 114 -4.06 -0.49 3.32
C PRO A 114 -3.21 0.61 2.67
N GLY A 115 -2.55 1.39 3.50
CA GLY A 115 -1.57 2.38 3.07
C GLY A 115 -0.18 1.79 2.88
N ALA A 116 0.81 2.66 2.65
CA ALA A 116 2.21 2.28 2.55
C ALA A 116 3.03 2.84 3.72
N TRP A 117 4.09 2.13 4.08
CA TRP A 117 5.08 2.62 5.03
C TRP A 117 5.84 3.81 4.44
N ASP A 118 6.27 3.66 3.18
CA ASP A 118 7.09 4.62 2.46
C ASP A 118 6.67 4.72 0.99
N GLY A 119 6.76 5.92 0.41
CA GLY A 119 6.32 6.18 -0.96
C GLY A 119 7.24 5.60 -2.02
N LEU A 120 8.55 5.61 -1.79
CA LEU A 120 9.53 5.01 -2.70
C LEU A 120 9.35 3.50 -2.74
N GLU A 121 9.23 2.86 -1.57
CA GLU A 121 8.94 1.43 -1.47
C GLU A 121 7.66 1.07 -2.24
N LEU A 122 6.57 1.81 -2.03
CA LEU A 122 5.31 1.56 -2.74
C LEU A 122 5.45 1.73 -4.25
N ALA A 123 6.12 2.78 -4.72
CA ALA A 123 6.35 3.03 -6.14
C ALA A 123 7.14 1.89 -6.77
N PHE A 124 8.18 1.39 -6.09
CA PHE A 124 8.93 0.21 -6.52
C PHE A 124 8.04 -1.02 -6.62
N ARG A 125 7.25 -1.33 -5.59
CA ARG A 125 6.30 -2.46 -5.60
C ARG A 125 5.31 -2.36 -6.76
N ALA A 126 4.76 -1.17 -7.01
CA ALA A 126 3.80 -0.92 -8.08
C ALA A 126 4.44 -1.10 -9.48
N VAL A 127 5.64 -0.56 -9.71
CA VAL A 127 6.37 -0.71 -10.98
C VAL A 127 6.84 -2.14 -11.19
N LEU A 128 7.36 -2.81 -10.16
CA LEU A 128 7.76 -4.22 -10.23
C LEU A 128 6.57 -5.13 -10.57
N GLY A 129 5.36 -4.78 -10.09
CA GLY A 129 4.12 -5.51 -10.34
C GLY A 129 3.48 -5.29 -11.73
N GLN A 130 3.99 -4.35 -12.53
CA GLN A 130 3.40 -4.10 -13.85
C GLN A 130 3.50 -5.33 -14.76
N GLN A 131 2.33 -5.77 -15.29
CA GLN A 131 2.23 -6.89 -16.27
C GLN A 131 2.79 -8.24 -15.81
N ILE A 132 2.89 -8.48 -14.51
CA ILE A 132 3.29 -9.78 -13.94
C ILE A 132 2.38 -10.14 -12.74
N THR A 133 2.49 -11.38 -12.28
CA THR A 133 1.73 -11.83 -11.11
C THR A 133 2.26 -11.19 -9.81
N VAL A 134 1.41 -11.08 -8.80
CA VAL A 134 1.81 -10.59 -7.47
C VAL A 134 2.98 -11.39 -6.90
N VAL A 135 2.96 -12.72 -7.05
CA VAL A 135 4.05 -13.60 -6.58
C VAL A 135 5.38 -13.27 -7.27
N ALA A 136 5.37 -13.02 -8.60
CA ALA A 136 6.58 -12.64 -9.33
C ALA A 136 7.09 -11.26 -8.90
N ALA A 137 6.19 -10.30 -8.65
CA ALA A 137 6.54 -8.97 -8.16
C ALA A 137 7.20 -9.03 -6.78
N ILE A 138 6.65 -9.82 -5.85
CA ILE A 138 7.21 -10.02 -4.51
C ILE A 138 8.62 -10.64 -4.59
N ARG A 139 8.82 -11.63 -5.47
CA ARG A 139 10.15 -12.24 -5.67
C ARG A 139 11.18 -11.22 -6.17
N LEU A 140 10.79 -10.32 -7.09
CA LEU A 140 11.68 -9.24 -7.56
C LEU A 140 11.96 -8.24 -6.44
N ALA A 141 10.95 -7.86 -5.65
CA ALA A 141 11.14 -7.00 -4.48
C ALA A 141 12.07 -7.65 -3.44
N GLY A 142 11.92 -8.96 -3.18
CA GLY A 142 12.82 -9.69 -2.28
C GLY A 142 14.27 -9.74 -2.78
N LYS A 143 14.48 -9.90 -4.10
CA LYS A 143 15.82 -9.80 -4.69
C LYS A 143 16.42 -8.40 -4.51
N LEU A 144 15.64 -7.36 -4.76
CA LEU A 144 16.06 -5.98 -4.59
C LEU A 144 16.47 -5.71 -3.14
N VAL A 145 15.63 -6.10 -2.18
CA VAL A 145 15.90 -5.92 -0.76
C VAL A 145 17.12 -6.73 -0.32
N GLY A 146 17.25 -7.98 -0.73
CA GLY A 146 18.42 -8.82 -0.40
C GLY A 146 19.73 -8.35 -1.02
N GLN A 147 19.69 -7.63 -2.16
CA GLN A 147 20.88 -7.16 -2.86
C GLN A 147 21.30 -5.74 -2.44
N TYR A 148 20.35 -4.86 -2.18
CA TYR A 148 20.59 -3.43 -1.94
C TYR A 148 20.09 -2.95 -0.58
N GLY A 149 19.25 -3.72 0.11
CA GLY A 149 18.75 -3.37 1.43
C GLY A 149 19.85 -3.38 2.49
N ALA A 150 19.73 -2.51 3.48
CA ALA A 150 20.64 -2.53 4.62
C ALA A 150 20.39 -3.77 5.48
N PRO A 151 21.44 -4.55 5.84
CA PRO A 151 21.29 -5.66 6.77
C PRO A 151 20.75 -5.20 8.12
N LEU A 152 19.87 -5.99 8.71
CA LEU A 152 19.27 -5.73 10.01
C LEU A 152 19.34 -6.98 10.89
N ASP A 153 19.94 -6.85 12.07
CA ASP A 153 19.86 -7.83 13.15
C ASP A 153 18.70 -7.42 14.07
N SER A 154 17.53 -7.97 13.81
CA SER A 154 16.30 -7.49 14.43
C SER A 154 15.82 -8.31 15.62
N GLY A 155 16.39 -9.49 15.85
CA GLY A 155 15.83 -10.46 16.79
C GLY A 155 14.45 -11.03 16.39
N VAL A 156 13.81 -10.50 15.34
CA VAL A 156 12.53 -11.01 14.80
C VAL A 156 12.83 -11.99 13.66
N PRO A 157 12.48 -13.28 13.80
CA PRO A 157 12.76 -14.26 12.77
C PRO A 157 12.15 -13.86 11.41
N GLY A 158 12.99 -13.88 10.37
CA GLY A 158 12.56 -13.54 9.00
C GLY A 158 12.74 -12.06 8.62
N LEU A 159 13.02 -11.15 9.56
CA LEU A 159 13.40 -9.77 9.25
C LEU A 159 14.92 -9.64 9.27
N THR A 160 15.51 -9.46 8.08
CA THR A 160 16.98 -9.47 7.89
C THR A 160 17.52 -8.25 7.16
N HIS A 161 16.64 -7.49 6.51
CA HIS A 161 17.01 -6.32 5.72
C HIS A 161 15.96 -5.22 5.85
N VAL A 162 16.38 -3.99 5.62
CA VAL A 162 15.49 -2.83 5.46
C VAL A 162 15.42 -2.48 3.96
N PHE A 163 14.30 -1.90 3.52
CA PHE A 163 14.19 -1.40 2.13
C PHE A 163 15.32 -0.40 1.84
N PRO A 164 15.98 -0.50 0.68
CA PRO A 164 17.13 0.36 0.36
C PRO A 164 16.74 1.83 0.23
N GLU A 165 17.58 2.72 0.70
CA GLU A 165 17.42 4.16 0.60
C GLU A 165 17.60 4.68 -0.83
N ALA A 166 17.12 5.90 -1.12
CA ALA A 166 17.10 6.46 -2.45
C ALA A 166 18.51 6.64 -3.06
N ASP A 167 19.50 7.03 -2.26
CA ASP A 167 20.89 7.19 -2.69
C ASP A 167 21.54 5.86 -3.06
N VAL A 168 21.26 4.78 -2.31
CA VAL A 168 21.70 3.42 -2.62
C VAL A 168 21.08 2.96 -3.95
N LEU A 169 19.78 3.19 -4.14
CA LEU A 169 19.07 2.82 -5.37
C LEU A 169 19.50 3.66 -6.58
N ALA A 170 19.92 4.91 -6.38
CA ALA A 170 20.45 5.75 -7.44
C ALA A 170 21.76 5.22 -8.03
N ALA A 171 22.57 4.55 -7.20
CA ALA A 171 23.82 3.91 -7.61
C ALA A 171 23.65 2.46 -8.10
N ALA A 172 22.45 1.86 -7.95
CA ALA A 172 22.19 0.46 -8.21
C ALA A 172 21.98 0.14 -9.69
N ASP A 173 22.50 -0.99 -10.16
CA ASP A 173 22.10 -1.57 -11.45
C ASP A 173 20.79 -2.37 -11.29
N LEU A 174 19.67 -1.64 -11.35
CA LEU A 174 18.34 -2.24 -11.20
C LEU A 174 17.97 -3.21 -12.33
N ALA A 175 18.61 -3.09 -13.51
CA ALA A 175 18.40 -4.02 -14.62
C ALA A 175 19.01 -5.41 -14.35
N ALA A 176 20.04 -5.50 -13.51
CA ALA A 176 20.68 -6.76 -13.13
C ALA A 176 19.77 -7.67 -12.27
N LEU A 177 18.66 -7.15 -11.72
CA LEU A 177 17.68 -7.93 -10.94
C LEU A 177 16.88 -8.94 -11.78
N GLY A 178 17.09 -8.98 -13.13
CA GLY A 178 16.41 -9.93 -14.02
C GLY A 178 15.04 -9.44 -14.51
N MET A 179 14.84 -8.13 -14.56
CA MET A 179 13.67 -7.48 -15.14
C MET A 179 13.99 -6.85 -16.50
N PRO A 180 12.96 -6.52 -17.32
CA PRO A 180 13.17 -5.75 -18.56
C PRO A 180 13.90 -4.42 -18.30
N LYS A 181 14.84 -4.05 -19.18
CA LYS A 181 15.61 -2.80 -19.06
C LYS A 181 14.72 -1.54 -18.97
N SER A 182 13.54 -1.56 -19.62
CA SER A 182 12.56 -0.47 -19.52
C SER A 182 12.06 -0.27 -18.09
N ARG A 183 11.78 -1.37 -17.38
CA ARG A 183 11.34 -1.33 -15.98
C ARG A 183 12.44 -0.79 -15.06
N GLY A 184 13.69 -1.25 -15.24
CA GLY A 184 14.84 -0.71 -14.52
C GLY A 184 14.99 0.81 -14.72
N ARG A 185 14.83 1.30 -15.96
CA ARG A 185 14.85 2.74 -16.27
C ARG A 185 13.71 3.51 -15.57
N THR A 186 12.51 2.95 -15.54
CA THR A 186 11.39 3.55 -14.80
C THR A 186 11.73 3.69 -13.33
N LEU A 187 12.24 2.64 -12.69
CA LEU A 187 12.64 2.67 -11.28
C LEU A 187 13.74 3.69 -11.00
N SER A 188 14.78 3.74 -11.84
CA SER A 188 15.84 4.76 -11.72
C SER A 188 15.28 6.18 -11.90
N GLY A 189 14.31 6.37 -12.79
CA GLY A 189 13.62 7.65 -12.97
C GLY A 189 12.81 8.07 -11.75
N VAL A 190 12.14 7.12 -11.07
CA VAL A 190 11.42 7.39 -9.80
C VAL A 190 12.38 7.80 -8.70
N VAL A 191 13.54 7.12 -8.57
CA VAL A 191 14.57 7.48 -7.59
C VAL A 191 15.08 8.90 -7.84
N GLN A 192 15.45 9.20 -9.09
CA GLN A 192 15.96 10.53 -9.44
C GLN A 192 14.91 11.60 -9.15
N ALA A 193 13.66 11.38 -9.50
CA ALA A 193 12.58 12.33 -9.23
C ALA A 193 12.39 12.59 -7.73
N LEU A 194 12.54 11.56 -6.88
CA LEU A 194 12.48 11.71 -5.43
C LEU A 194 13.69 12.52 -4.89
N LEU A 195 14.89 12.28 -5.43
CA LEU A 195 16.08 13.04 -5.03
C LEU A 195 15.98 14.52 -5.44
N ASP A 196 15.39 14.78 -6.61
CA ASP A 196 15.18 16.16 -7.10
C ASP A 196 14.02 16.86 -6.37
N GLU A 197 13.00 16.11 -5.96
CA GLU A 197 11.82 16.57 -5.24
C GLU A 197 11.51 15.66 -4.03
N PRO A 198 12.13 15.89 -2.86
CA PRO A 198 11.94 15.02 -1.67
C PRO A 198 10.48 14.89 -1.21
N SER A 199 9.63 15.84 -1.56
CA SER A 199 8.20 15.85 -1.26
C SER A 199 7.32 15.11 -2.30
N LEU A 200 7.92 14.39 -3.25
CA LEU A 200 7.19 13.70 -4.35
C LEU A 200 6.07 12.80 -3.83
N PHE A 201 6.30 12.11 -2.73
CA PHE A 201 5.35 11.16 -2.13
C PHE A 201 4.68 11.68 -0.85
N GLU A 202 4.73 12.98 -0.58
CA GLU A 202 4.04 13.54 0.58
C GLU A 202 2.51 13.42 0.44
N PRO A 203 1.82 12.94 1.50
CA PRO A 203 0.38 12.83 1.51
C PRO A 203 -0.34 14.18 1.36
N ASN A 204 -1.53 14.14 0.77
CA ASN A 204 -2.43 15.30 0.59
C ASN A 204 -1.84 16.47 -0.20
N ARG A 205 -0.78 16.23 -0.96
CA ARG A 205 -0.16 17.27 -1.79
C ARG A 205 -0.94 17.46 -3.09
N GLU A 206 -1.32 18.70 -3.36
CA GLU A 206 -2.02 19.07 -4.61
C GLU A 206 -1.21 18.69 -5.85
N GLY A 207 -1.88 18.18 -6.89
CA GLY A 207 -1.25 17.78 -8.15
C GLY A 207 -0.39 16.51 -8.06
N GLY A 208 -0.46 15.70 -6.98
CA GLY A 208 0.34 14.50 -6.80
C GLY A 208 0.25 13.52 -7.95
N VAL A 209 -0.97 13.22 -8.43
CA VAL A 209 -1.19 12.33 -9.60
C VAL A 209 -0.53 12.85 -10.86
N ALA A 210 -0.63 14.16 -11.13
CA ALA A 210 -0.02 14.77 -12.31
C ALA A 210 1.52 14.67 -12.30
N ARG A 211 2.14 14.85 -11.14
CA ARG A 211 3.60 14.66 -10.96
C ARG A 211 4.01 13.22 -11.20
N LEU A 212 3.25 12.25 -10.69
CA LEU A 212 3.52 10.83 -10.92
C LEU A 212 3.39 10.47 -12.41
N LEU A 213 2.37 10.97 -13.09
CA LEU A 213 2.15 10.74 -14.53
C LEU A 213 3.23 11.35 -15.41
N ALA A 214 3.94 12.38 -14.94
CA ALA A 214 5.08 12.96 -15.65
C ALA A 214 6.32 12.06 -15.66
N LEU A 215 6.37 11.05 -14.79
CA LEU A 215 7.49 10.12 -14.70
C LEU A 215 7.40 9.06 -15.81
N HIS A 216 8.51 8.85 -16.53
CA HIS A 216 8.57 7.86 -17.58
C HIS A 216 8.24 6.45 -17.05
N GLY A 217 7.29 5.75 -17.69
CA GLY A 217 6.88 4.40 -17.33
C GLY A 217 5.88 4.32 -16.16
N ILE A 218 5.48 5.46 -15.60
CA ILE A 218 4.35 5.54 -14.67
C ILE A 218 3.08 5.86 -15.46
N GLY A 219 2.24 4.84 -15.65
CA GLY A 219 0.92 5.00 -16.29
C GLY A 219 -0.17 5.35 -15.28
N GLU A 220 -1.38 5.60 -15.80
CA GLU A 220 -2.56 5.98 -15.02
C GLU A 220 -2.81 5.02 -13.85
N TRP A 221 -2.80 3.71 -14.11
CA TRP A 221 -3.01 2.71 -13.05
C TRP A 221 -2.00 2.86 -11.91
N THR A 222 -0.70 2.96 -12.23
CA THR A 222 0.35 3.07 -11.22
C THR A 222 0.24 4.38 -10.44
N ALA A 223 -0.04 5.49 -11.14
CA ALA A 223 -0.22 6.79 -10.50
C ALA A 223 -1.42 6.80 -9.54
N GLN A 224 -2.57 6.26 -9.96
CA GLN A 224 -3.78 6.17 -9.13
C GLN A 224 -3.59 5.23 -7.94
N TYR A 225 -2.88 4.11 -8.12
CA TYR A 225 -2.57 3.17 -7.05
C TYR A 225 -1.67 3.81 -5.98
N ILE A 226 -0.63 4.57 -6.40
CA ILE A 226 0.25 5.31 -5.48
C ILE A 226 -0.53 6.45 -4.81
N ALA A 227 -1.36 7.18 -5.56
CA ALA A 227 -2.18 8.25 -5.03
C ALA A 227 -3.08 7.74 -3.90
N LEU A 228 -3.79 6.64 -4.11
CA LEU A 228 -4.67 6.06 -3.12
C LEU A 228 -3.92 5.64 -1.85
N ARG A 229 -2.82 4.87 -2.00
CA ARG A 229 -2.18 4.20 -0.86
C ARG A 229 -1.13 5.03 -0.14
N GLN A 230 -0.46 5.93 -0.85
CA GLN A 230 0.60 6.78 -0.29
C GLN A 230 0.18 8.23 -0.17
N LEU A 231 -0.35 8.84 -1.23
CA LEU A 231 -0.72 10.25 -1.21
C LEU A 231 -2.04 10.48 -0.45
N ARG A 232 -2.75 9.40 -0.09
CA ARG A 232 -4.03 9.41 0.63
C ARG A 232 -5.14 10.16 -0.13
N ASP A 233 -5.08 10.12 -1.46
CA ASP A 233 -6.17 10.56 -2.32
C ASP A 233 -7.30 9.52 -2.27
N LEU A 234 -8.31 9.77 -1.45
CA LEU A 234 -9.45 8.87 -1.26
C LEU A 234 -10.30 8.72 -2.53
N ASP A 235 -10.13 9.62 -3.48
CA ASP A 235 -10.76 9.56 -4.80
C ASP A 235 -9.86 8.91 -5.87
N GLY A 236 -8.65 8.48 -5.52
CA GLY A 236 -7.75 7.72 -6.38
C GLY A 236 -8.40 6.42 -6.87
N PHE A 237 -8.57 6.28 -8.20
CA PHE A 237 -9.33 5.18 -8.77
C PHE A 237 -8.76 4.71 -10.12
N PRO A 238 -8.17 3.52 -10.18
CA PRO A 238 -7.60 2.99 -11.42
C PRO A 238 -8.69 2.33 -12.30
N THR A 239 -9.39 3.11 -13.11
CA THR A 239 -10.55 2.67 -13.94
C THR A 239 -10.28 1.49 -14.87
N ARG A 240 -9.01 1.27 -15.25
CA ARG A 240 -8.60 0.16 -16.13
C ARG A 240 -8.04 -1.04 -15.37
N ASP A 241 -8.22 -1.07 -14.06
CA ASP A 241 -7.74 -2.18 -13.23
C ASP A 241 -8.49 -3.47 -13.54
N VAL A 242 -7.74 -4.51 -13.91
CA VAL A 242 -8.31 -5.82 -14.28
C VAL A 242 -9.03 -6.46 -13.10
N GLY A 243 -8.55 -6.23 -11.87
CA GLY A 243 -9.18 -6.73 -10.65
C GLY A 243 -10.54 -6.08 -10.42
N LEU A 244 -10.67 -4.76 -10.62
CA LEU A 244 -11.96 -4.07 -10.48
C LEU A 244 -12.99 -4.57 -11.52
N LEU A 245 -12.56 -4.72 -12.79
CA LEU A 245 -13.45 -5.24 -13.85
C LEU A 245 -13.85 -6.68 -13.57
N ARG A 246 -12.93 -7.52 -13.08
CA ARG A 246 -13.22 -8.92 -12.70
C ARG A 246 -14.14 -8.99 -11.48
N ALA A 247 -13.96 -8.12 -10.49
CA ALA A 247 -14.83 -8.09 -9.32
C ALA A 247 -16.29 -7.84 -9.72
N LEU A 248 -16.55 -6.88 -10.59
CA LEU A 248 -17.89 -6.60 -11.09
C LEU A 248 -18.44 -7.76 -11.91
N GLU A 249 -17.62 -8.39 -12.77
CA GLU A 249 -18.00 -9.59 -13.52
C GLU A 249 -18.47 -10.73 -12.59
N VAL A 250 -17.72 -10.99 -11.50
CA VAL A 250 -18.05 -12.02 -10.52
C VAL A 250 -19.31 -11.67 -9.72
N LEU A 251 -19.47 -10.40 -9.35
CA LEU A 251 -20.55 -9.95 -8.48
C LEU A 251 -21.88 -9.73 -9.21
N GLU A 252 -21.86 -9.37 -10.49
CA GLU A 252 -23.02 -8.97 -11.29
C GLU A 252 -23.26 -9.88 -12.52
N GLY A 253 -22.31 -10.79 -12.82
CA GLY A 253 -22.42 -11.75 -13.93
C GLY A 253 -21.98 -11.21 -15.29
N GLU A 254 -21.65 -9.93 -15.40
CA GLU A 254 -21.21 -9.30 -16.64
C GLU A 254 -19.99 -8.40 -16.39
N ARG A 255 -18.99 -8.50 -17.27
CA ARG A 255 -17.78 -7.70 -17.17
C ARG A 255 -17.97 -6.34 -17.84
N PRO A 256 -17.97 -5.24 -17.08
CA PRO A 256 -18.08 -3.91 -17.67
C PRO A 256 -16.82 -3.53 -18.45
N THR A 257 -16.97 -2.61 -19.38
CA THR A 257 -15.82 -1.90 -19.96
C THR A 257 -15.25 -0.89 -18.96
N ALA A 258 -13.98 -0.50 -19.15
CA ALA A 258 -13.37 0.55 -18.33
C ALA A 258 -14.14 1.89 -18.39
N ARG A 259 -14.81 2.18 -19.52
CA ARG A 259 -15.65 3.36 -19.70
C ARG A 259 -16.93 3.29 -18.85
N GLU A 260 -17.61 2.15 -18.85
CA GLU A 260 -18.80 1.94 -18.02
C GLU A 260 -18.47 2.01 -16.55
N LEU A 261 -17.38 1.37 -16.13
CA LEU A 261 -16.88 1.48 -14.75
C LEU A 261 -16.55 2.93 -14.38
N SER A 262 -15.89 3.67 -15.28
CA SER A 262 -15.58 5.08 -15.04
C SER A 262 -16.84 5.92 -14.84
N LEU A 263 -17.87 5.72 -15.67
CA LEU A 263 -19.14 6.44 -15.56
C LEU A 263 -19.87 6.08 -14.25
N ARG A 264 -19.92 4.81 -13.88
CA ARG A 264 -20.52 4.37 -12.62
C ARG A 264 -19.80 4.96 -11.41
N ALA A 265 -18.47 4.98 -11.44
CA ALA A 265 -17.64 5.47 -10.35
C ALA A 265 -17.76 6.98 -10.09
N GLU A 266 -18.34 7.76 -11.02
CA GLU A 266 -18.60 9.19 -10.76
C GLU A 266 -19.58 9.40 -9.59
N ALA A 267 -20.53 8.48 -9.38
CA ALA A 267 -21.45 8.51 -8.24
C ALA A 267 -20.76 8.19 -6.90
N TRP A 268 -19.59 7.57 -6.91
CA TRP A 268 -18.84 7.19 -5.71
C TRP A 268 -17.90 8.30 -5.22
N ARG A 269 -17.75 9.40 -5.98
CA ARG A 269 -16.94 10.54 -5.55
C ARG A 269 -17.47 11.15 -4.24
N PRO A 270 -16.57 11.58 -3.36
CA PRO A 270 -15.11 11.63 -3.44
C PRO A 270 -14.40 10.39 -2.84
N TYR A 271 -15.09 9.26 -2.71
CA TYR A 271 -14.60 8.06 -2.01
C TYR A 271 -14.39 6.84 -2.92
N ARG A 272 -14.06 7.08 -4.20
CA ARG A 272 -13.85 6.01 -5.19
C ARG A 272 -12.80 4.99 -4.76
N GLY A 273 -11.78 5.42 -4.00
CA GLY A 273 -10.75 4.55 -3.46
C GLY A 273 -11.29 3.50 -2.50
N TYR A 274 -12.27 3.84 -1.65
CA TYR A 274 -12.95 2.86 -0.79
C TYR A 274 -13.84 1.92 -1.60
N ALA A 275 -14.51 2.40 -2.65
CA ALA A 275 -15.25 1.54 -3.56
C ALA A 275 -14.30 0.53 -4.24
N ALA A 276 -13.13 0.98 -4.71
CA ALA A 276 -12.10 0.09 -5.27
C ALA A 276 -11.63 -0.96 -4.24
N GLN A 277 -11.40 -0.56 -2.99
CA GLN A 277 -10.97 -1.49 -1.95
C GLN A 277 -12.04 -2.55 -1.63
N LEU A 278 -13.32 -2.17 -1.58
CA LEU A 278 -14.45 -3.10 -1.41
C LEU A 278 -14.48 -4.13 -2.55
N LEU A 279 -14.37 -3.65 -3.80
CA LEU A 279 -14.36 -4.51 -4.99
C LEU A 279 -13.15 -5.46 -5.03
N TRP A 280 -11.94 -4.96 -4.75
CA TRP A 280 -10.75 -5.84 -4.70
C TRP A 280 -10.86 -6.91 -3.62
N THR A 281 -11.38 -6.53 -2.44
CA THR A 281 -11.49 -7.46 -1.32
C THR A 281 -12.55 -8.56 -1.57
N SER A 282 -13.57 -8.28 -2.37
CA SER A 282 -14.58 -9.29 -2.73
C SER A 282 -14.00 -10.46 -3.53
N LEU A 283 -12.93 -10.24 -4.31
CA LEU A 283 -12.26 -11.31 -5.07
C LEU A 283 -11.50 -12.30 -4.19
N SER A 284 -10.99 -11.86 -3.03
CA SER A 284 -10.21 -12.74 -2.13
C SER A 284 -11.04 -13.84 -1.47
N ARG A 285 -12.36 -13.86 -1.68
CA ARG A 285 -13.30 -14.88 -1.20
C ARG A 285 -13.73 -15.88 -2.27
N ALA A 286 -13.43 -15.59 -3.53
CA ALA A 286 -13.87 -16.39 -4.67
C ALA A 286 -12.83 -17.45 -5.11
N ASP A 287 -11.63 -17.37 -4.56
CA ASP A 287 -10.55 -18.34 -4.74
C ASP A 287 -10.38 -19.20 -3.47
#